data_e58a29ce323222418caa10404127310f
#
_entry.id   e58a29ce323222418caa10404127310f
#
_cell.length_a   1.000
_cell.length_b   1.000
_cell.length_c   1.000
_cell.angle_alpha   90.00
_cell.angle_beta   90.00
_cell.angle_gamma   90.00
#
_symmetry.space_group_name_H-M   'P 1'
#
loop_
_entity.id
_entity.type
_entity.pdbx_description
1 polymer ?
#
loop_
_entity_poly.entity_id
_entity_poly.type
_entity_poly.pdbx_seq_one_letter_code
_entity_poly.pdbx_strand_id
1 'polypeptide(L)'
;MTRRNGSAPASGSASGAGCHGPLCDLTGPLVVALLAPDERAVEAVFASAASRGADLALLARDLVSPALDEVGQMWHRGEVTVAEEHLATAVVHRAFTRCASHVPPPPLGAPRLLLSCLAGEFHELGARLVGEVARGAGWQAEMLGANTPRDAVLGYIAQRRPDAVGLSCALTGHLVECGKTVAEIRRLAPGVKVLVGGSVFRRDGDTCGLTGADACFSDAVALRDWLVANRPAPDGCGEPCAPGPEALRKKVGGSRRTRA
;
A
#
# COMPACT_ATOMS: atom_id res chain seq x y z
N MET A 1 50.44 28.98 32.41
CA MET A 1 50.39 27.50 32.41
C MET A 1 48.94 27.08 32.56
N THR A 2 48.29 26.81 31.50
CA THR A 2 46.90 26.32 31.49
C THR A 2 46.78 25.19 30.45
N ARG A 3 46.55 23.99 30.93
CA ARG A 3 46.46 22.76 30.15
C ARG A 3 45.13 22.75 29.39
N ARG A 4 45.17 22.59 28.06
CA ARG A 4 44.00 22.27 27.23
C ARG A 4 43.72 20.77 27.34
N ASN A 5 42.57 20.40 27.90
CA ASN A 5 42.03 19.07 27.79
C ASN A 5 41.32 18.93 26.43
N GLY A 6 41.87 18.13 25.55
CA GLY A 6 41.25 17.69 24.31
C GLY A 6 40.39 16.51 24.62
N SER A 7 39.07 16.70 24.57
CA SER A 7 38.11 15.62 24.53
C SER A 7 37.92 15.18 23.09
N ALA A 8 38.26 13.94 22.76
CA ALA A 8 37.98 13.31 21.47
C ALA A 8 36.48 13.15 21.31
N PRO A 9 35.91 13.31 20.09
CA PRO A 9 34.52 13.02 19.85
C PRO A 9 34.34 11.49 19.89
N ALA A 10 33.34 11.05 20.67
CA ALA A 10 32.88 9.69 20.68
C ALA A 10 32.36 9.30 19.29
N SER A 11 32.95 8.27 18.72
CA SER A 11 32.45 7.61 17.51
C SER A 11 31.12 6.92 17.86
N GLY A 12 30.02 7.63 17.66
CA GLY A 12 28.69 7.07 17.64
C GLY A 12 28.55 6.18 16.42
N SER A 13 28.65 4.86 16.62
CA SER A 13 28.23 3.86 15.64
C SER A 13 26.74 4.03 15.43
N ALA A 14 26.33 4.67 14.33
CA ALA A 14 24.99 4.58 13.83
C ALA A 14 24.75 3.12 13.46
N SER A 15 24.03 2.39 14.30
CA SER A 15 23.45 1.09 13.96
C SER A 15 22.37 1.32 12.90
N GLY A 16 22.79 1.39 11.63
CA GLY A 16 21.89 1.23 10.52
C GLY A 16 21.18 -0.12 10.70
N ALA A 17 19.86 -0.13 10.69
CA ALA A 17 19.09 -1.34 10.62
C ALA A 17 19.55 -2.09 9.35
N GLY A 18 20.41 -3.10 9.54
CA GLY A 18 21.03 -3.83 8.45
C GLY A 18 19.93 -4.49 7.63
N CYS A 19 19.91 -4.20 6.34
CA CYS A 19 19.10 -4.94 5.38
C CYS A 19 19.50 -6.40 5.46
N HIS A 20 18.61 -7.28 5.89
CA HIS A 20 18.82 -8.72 5.99
C HIS A 20 17.83 -9.42 5.07
N GLY A 21 18.25 -9.80 3.89
CA GLY A 21 17.39 -10.51 2.96
C GLY A 21 18.07 -10.80 1.63
N PRO A 22 17.46 -11.66 0.79
CA PRO A 22 18.05 -12.11 -0.48
C PRO A 22 18.21 -10.99 -1.53
N LEU A 23 17.61 -9.82 -1.31
CA LEU A 23 17.65 -8.66 -2.21
C LEU A 23 18.43 -7.47 -1.64
N CYS A 24 19.08 -7.64 -0.49
CA CYS A 24 19.74 -6.56 0.23
C CYS A 24 20.81 -5.83 -0.60
N ASP A 25 21.58 -6.57 -1.41
CA ASP A 25 22.60 -6.02 -2.30
C ASP A 25 22.03 -5.14 -3.43
N LEU A 26 20.74 -5.25 -3.71
CA LEU A 26 20.04 -4.46 -4.73
C LEU A 26 19.45 -3.14 -4.19
N THR A 27 19.38 -2.96 -2.88
CA THR A 27 18.80 -1.74 -2.27
C THR A 27 19.60 -0.48 -2.63
N GLY A 28 20.93 -0.52 -2.48
CA GLY A 28 21.78 0.61 -2.86
C GLY A 28 21.68 0.98 -4.35
N PRO A 29 21.83 0.04 -5.27
CA PRO A 29 21.56 0.26 -6.71
C PRO A 29 20.18 0.85 -6.98
N LEU A 30 19.12 0.43 -6.29
CA LEU A 30 17.79 1.00 -6.43
C LEU A 30 17.74 2.45 -5.95
N VAL A 31 18.29 2.77 -4.78
CA VAL A 31 18.34 4.15 -4.27
C VAL A 31 19.04 5.08 -5.27
N VAL A 32 20.18 4.66 -5.81
CA VAL A 32 20.91 5.44 -6.83
C VAL A 32 20.05 5.68 -8.07
N ALA A 33 19.38 4.66 -8.58
CA ALA A 33 18.51 4.77 -9.74
C ALA A 33 17.30 5.68 -9.50
N LEU A 34 16.73 5.65 -8.29
CA LEU A 34 15.59 6.50 -7.89
C LEU A 34 16.00 7.98 -7.79
N LEU A 35 17.17 8.27 -7.23
CA LEU A 35 17.67 9.65 -7.09
C LEU A 35 18.18 10.23 -8.42
N ALA A 36 18.58 9.38 -9.38
CA ALA A 36 18.94 9.79 -10.75
C ALA A 36 17.73 9.89 -11.69
N PRO A 37 16.49 9.77 -11.24
CA PRO A 37 15.22 9.37 -11.84
C PRO A 37 15.34 8.53 -13.13
N ASP A 38 16.19 7.52 -13.07
CA ASP A 38 16.43 6.58 -14.19
C ASP A 38 15.50 5.36 -14.12
N GLU A 39 14.36 5.45 -14.79
CA GLU A 39 13.38 4.36 -14.83
C GLU A 39 13.94 3.06 -15.41
N ARG A 40 14.88 3.13 -16.39
CA ARG A 40 15.48 1.93 -16.97
C ARG A 40 16.40 1.21 -15.98
N ALA A 41 17.16 1.99 -15.19
CA ALA A 41 17.98 1.41 -14.13
C ALA A 41 17.12 0.78 -13.05
N VAL A 42 15.99 1.40 -12.66
CA VAL A 42 15.02 0.81 -11.72
C VAL A 42 14.45 -0.50 -12.26
N GLU A 43 14.05 -0.54 -13.52
CA GLU A 43 13.55 -1.76 -14.19
C GLU A 43 14.62 -2.87 -14.24
N ALA A 44 15.87 -2.52 -14.50
CA ALA A 44 16.97 -3.48 -14.49
C ALA A 44 17.20 -4.09 -13.10
N VAL A 45 17.09 -3.29 -12.04
CA VAL A 45 17.15 -3.76 -10.65
C VAL A 45 15.98 -4.70 -10.34
N PHE A 46 14.76 -4.36 -10.75
CA PHE A 46 13.60 -5.24 -10.58
C PHE A 46 13.71 -6.53 -11.36
N ALA A 47 14.22 -6.50 -12.59
CA ALA A 47 14.50 -7.70 -13.38
C ALA A 47 15.54 -8.60 -12.70
N SER A 48 16.59 -8.02 -12.11
CA SER A 48 17.58 -8.75 -11.32
C SER A 48 16.96 -9.44 -10.11
N ALA A 49 16.07 -8.75 -9.37
CA ALA A 49 15.35 -9.34 -8.25
C ALA A 49 14.41 -10.47 -8.71
N ALA A 50 13.66 -10.27 -9.80
CA ALA A 50 12.79 -11.28 -10.39
C ALA A 50 13.56 -12.54 -10.83
N SER A 51 14.76 -12.39 -11.40
CA SER A 51 15.63 -13.52 -11.77
C SER A 51 16.10 -14.36 -10.58
N ARG A 52 16.05 -13.78 -9.37
CA ARG A 52 16.31 -14.47 -8.09
C ARG A 52 15.04 -15.07 -7.47
N GLY A 53 13.90 -15.05 -8.20
CA GLY A 53 12.64 -15.61 -7.74
C GLY A 53 11.78 -14.66 -6.90
N ALA A 54 12.10 -13.37 -6.87
CA ALA A 54 11.25 -12.40 -6.17
C ALA A 54 9.94 -12.17 -6.94
N ASP A 55 8.81 -12.35 -6.27
CA ASP A 55 7.51 -11.91 -6.72
C ASP A 55 7.23 -10.44 -6.31
N LEU A 56 6.05 -9.92 -6.66
CA LEU A 56 5.68 -8.54 -6.33
C LEU A 56 5.67 -8.25 -4.83
N ALA A 57 5.31 -9.23 -4.00
CA ALA A 57 5.29 -9.05 -2.55
C ALA A 57 6.70 -8.97 -1.96
N LEU A 58 7.60 -9.81 -2.43
CA LEU A 58 9.02 -9.78 -2.06
C LEU A 58 9.69 -8.51 -2.57
N LEU A 59 9.41 -8.09 -3.83
CA LEU A 59 9.89 -6.81 -4.35
C LEU A 59 9.45 -5.64 -3.47
N ALA A 60 8.17 -5.60 -3.08
CA ALA A 60 7.64 -4.53 -2.23
C ALA A 60 8.29 -4.53 -0.84
N ARG A 61 8.40 -5.70 -0.17
CA ARG A 61 8.92 -5.82 1.20
C ARG A 61 10.43 -5.67 1.28
N ASP A 62 11.17 -6.42 0.44
CA ASP A 62 12.61 -6.63 0.63
C ASP A 62 13.47 -5.68 -0.21
N LEU A 63 12.86 -4.95 -1.15
CA LEU A 63 13.59 -4.05 -2.04
C LEU A 63 13.01 -2.63 -2.05
N VAL A 64 11.73 -2.47 -2.38
CA VAL A 64 11.13 -1.13 -2.52
C VAL A 64 11.00 -0.41 -1.17
N SER A 65 10.47 -1.10 -0.14
CA SER A 65 10.31 -0.48 1.18
C SER A 65 11.64 -0.05 1.79
N PRO A 66 12.71 -0.89 1.83
CA PRO A 66 14.01 -0.46 2.34
C PRO A 66 14.64 0.70 1.55
N ALA A 67 14.50 0.71 0.22
CA ALA A 67 15.04 1.78 -0.62
C ALA A 67 14.34 3.12 -0.34
N LEU A 68 13.02 3.11 -0.20
CA LEU A 68 12.26 4.33 0.10
C LEU A 68 12.45 4.78 1.56
N ASP A 69 12.60 3.84 2.51
CA ASP A 69 12.96 4.17 3.88
C ASP A 69 14.33 4.90 3.92
N GLU A 70 15.32 4.45 3.11
CA GLU A 70 16.62 5.14 2.99
C GLU A 70 16.48 6.54 2.36
N VAL A 71 15.74 6.66 1.25
CA VAL A 71 15.48 7.98 0.62
C VAL A 71 14.78 8.92 1.61
N GLY A 72 13.81 8.42 2.39
CA GLY A 72 13.15 9.18 3.44
C GLY A 72 14.10 9.62 4.57
N GLN A 73 15.05 8.76 4.97
CA GLN A 73 16.08 9.12 5.93
C GLN A 73 17.07 10.18 5.36
N MET A 74 17.44 10.06 4.08
CA MET A 74 18.28 11.07 3.40
C MET A 74 17.56 12.43 3.38
N TRP A 75 16.24 12.45 3.12
CA TRP A 75 15.45 13.67 3.22
C TRP A 75 15.46 14.25 4.65
N HIS A 76 15.27 13.44 5.68
CA HIS A 76 15.34 13.89 7.08
C HIS A 76 16.72 14.43 7.47
N ARG A 77 17.81 13.94 6.86
CA ARG A 77 19.18 14.46 7.06
C ARG A 77 19.49 15.69 6.19
N GLY A 78 18.57 16.09 5.29
CA GLY A 78 18.77 17.21 4.36
C GLY A 78 19.72 16.88 3.19
N GLU A 79 19.97 15.60 2.92
CA GLU A 79 20.82 15.12 1.83
C GLU A 79 20.08 15.12 0.49
N VAL A 80 18.76 14.99 0.52
CA VAL A 80 17.87 15.12 -0.63
C VAL A 80 16.72 16.06 -0.30
N THR A 81 16.17 16.71 -1.33
CA THR A 81 15.01 17.60 -1.21
C THR A 81 13.70 16.81 -1.19
N VAL A 82 12.62 17.44 -0.72
CA VAL A 82 11.26 16.85 -0.81
C VAL A 82 10.86 16.58 -2.26
N ALA A 83 11.33 17.38 -3.22
CA ALA A 83 11.05 17.16 -4.64
C ALA A 83 11.72 15.89 -5.18
N GLU A 84 12.94 15.60 -4.76
CA GLU A 84 13.66 14.38 -5.11
C GLU A 84 13.02 13.14 -4.47
N GLU A 85 12.60 13.23 -3.21
CA GLU A 85 11.86 12.16 -2.54
C GLU A 85 10.53 11.86 -3.26
N HIS A 86 9.75 12.89 -3.61
CA HIS A 86 8.50 12.71 -4.35
C HIS A 86 8.72 12.13 -5.74
N LEU A 87 9.79 12.55 -6.43
CA LEU A 87 10.14 12.02 -7.74
C LEU A 87 10.56 10.55 -7.64
N ALA A 88 11.37 10.18 -6.64
CA ALA A 88 11.76 8.79 -6.38
C ALA A 88 10.51 7.91 -6.14
N THR A 89 9.56 8.37 -5.32
CA THR A 89 8.28 7.71 -5.07
C THR A 89 7.48 7.52 -6.37
N ALA A 90 7.41 8.54 -7.23
CA ALA A 90 6.71 8.44 -8.51
C ALA A 90 7.40 7.47 -9.49
N VAL A 91 8.73 7.47 -9.55
CA VAL A 91 9.52 6.58 -10.42
C VAL A 91 9.31 5.12 -10.02
N VAL A 92 9.43 4.81 -8.72
CA VAL A 92 9.23 3.44 -8.23
C VAL A 92 7.81 2.95 -8.49
N HIS A 93 6.80 3.80 -8.29
CA HIS A 93 5.41 3.44 -8.56
C HIS A 93 5.20 3.05 -10.03
N ARG A 94 5.70 3.85 -10.97
CA ARG A 94 5.59 3.55 -12.42
C ARG A 94 6.31 2.25 -12.79
N ALA A 95 7.53 2.05 -12.30
CA ALA A 95 8.30 0.84 -12.58
C ALA A 95 7.63 -0.41 -11.98
N PHE A 96 7.11 -0.31 -10.74
CA PHE A 96 6.40 -1.41 -10.09
C PHE A 96 5.11 -1.78 -10.84
N THR A 97 4.33 -0.79 -11.26
CA THR A 97 3.09 -1.01 -12.06
C THR A 97 3.42 -1.69 -13.39
N ARG A 98 4.52 -1.30 -14.06
CA ARG A 98 4.98 -1.99 -15.27
C ARG A 98 5.38 -3.43 -14.98
N CYS A 99 6.12 -3.69 -13.91
CA CYS A 99 6.46 -5.05 -13.49
C CYS A 99 5.19 -5.87 -13.24
N ALA A 100 4.21 -5.30 -12.55
CA ALA A 100 2.93 -5.94 -12.25
C ALA A 100 2.08 -6.23 -13.50
N SER A 101 2.24 -5.46 -14.57
CA SER A 101 1.50 -5.69 -15.83
C SER A 101 1.83 -7.03 -16.52
N HIS A 102 2.95 -7.66 -16.15
CA HIS A 102 3.32 -9.00 -16.63
C HIS A 102 2.63 -10.13 -15.85
N VAL A 103 2.00 -9.80 -14.72
CA VAL A 103 1.22 -10.79 -13.95
C VAL A 103 -0.16 -10.94 -14.59
N PRO A 104 -0.64 -12.19 -14.82
CA PRO A 104 -1.97 -12.39 -15.40
C PRO A 104 -3.06 -11.68 -14.58
N PRO A 105 -4.09 -11.13 -15.24
CA PRO A 105 -5.20 -10.52 -14.53
C PRO A 105 -5.97 -11.57 -13.70
N PRO A 106 -6.62 -11.15 -12.60
CA PRO A 106 -7.47 -12.04 -11.83
C PRO A 106 -8.58 -12.63 -12.72
N PRO A 107 -8.98 -13.89 -12.48
CA PRO A 107 -10.05 -14.53 -13.26
C PRO A 107 -11.40 -13.81 -13.07
N LEU A 108 -12.32 -14.03 -14.01
CA LEU A 108 -13.71 -13.58 -13.83
C LEU A 108 -14.31 -14.19 -12.57
N GLY A 109 -15.00 -13.38 -11.77
CA GLY A 109 -15.54 -13.81 -10.49
C GLY A 109 -14.51 -13.87 -9.36
N ALA A 110 -13.29 -13.36 -9.57
CA ALA A 110 -12.32 -13.22 -8.49
C ALA A 110 -12.87 -12.39 -7.34
N PRO A 111 -12.51 -12.72 -6.08
CA PRO A 111 -12.93 -11.94 -4.92
C PRO A 111 -12.40 -10.51 -5.02
N ARG A 112 -13.18 -9.57 -4.45
CA ARG A 112 -12.91 -8.15 -4.54
C ARG A 112 -12.31 -7.61 -3.26
N LEU A 113 -11.16 -6.95 -3.39
CA LEU A 113 -10.50 -6.21 -2.32
C LEU A 113 -10.62 -4.71 -2.60
N LEU A 114 -11.32 -3.99 -1.74
CA LEU A 114 -11.29 -2.53 -1.74
C LEU A 114 -10.14 -2.03 -0.90
N LEU A 115 -9.31 -1.16 -1.46
CA LEU A 115 -8.21 -0.50 -0.75
C LEU A 115 -8.48 1.00 -0.63
N SER A 116 -8.19 1.56 0.54
CA SER A 116 -8.34 3.00 0.80
C SER A 116 -7.30 3.46 1.80
N CYS A 117 -6.80 4.69 1.63
CA CYS A 117 -6.14 5.39 2.72
C CYS A 117 -7.20 6.14 3.54
N LEU A 118 -6.97 6.23 4.85
CA LEU A 118 -7.87 6.93 5.77
C LEU A 118 -7.95 8.43 5.45
N ALA A 119 -8.98 9.10 5.95
CA ALA A 119 -9.05 10.55 5.93
C ALA A 119 -7.81 11.15 6.62
N GLY A 120 -7.17 12.11 5.95
CA GLY A 120 -5.90 12.71 6.38
C GLY A 120 -4.64 11.90 6.05
N GLU A 121 -4.76 10.66 5.55
CA GLU A 121 -3.61 9.83 5.16
C GLU A 121 -3.25 10.03 3.68
N PHE A 122 -2.09 10.61 3.45
CA PHE A 122 -1.58 10.91 2.10
C PHE A 122 -0.53 9.91 1.61
N HIS A 123 -0.05 9.00 2.47
CA HIS A 123 0.94 7.98 2.11
C HIS A 123 0.26 6.80 1.40
N GLU A 124 -0.04 6.99 0.12
CA GLU A 124 -0.82 6.00 -0.65
C GLU A 124 0.04 4.97 -1.39
N LEU A 125 1.35 5.19 -1.56
CA LEU A 125 2.19 4.30 -2.36
C LEU A 125 2.13 2.85 -1.86
N GLY A 126 2.27 2.64 -0.56
CA GLY A 126 2.17 1.30 0.04
C GLY A 126 0.87 0.58 -0.33
N ALA A 127 -0.27 1.29 -0.25
CA ALA A 127 -1.57 0.74 -0.62
C ALA A 127 -1.66 0.44 -2.13
N ARG A 128 -1.06 1.26 -3.00
CA ARG A 128 -0.98 1.01 -4.44
C ARG A 128 -0.17 -0.23 -4.78
N LEU A 129 1.01 -0.39 -4.16
CA LEU A 129 1.84 -1.59 -4.33
C LEU A 129 1.11 -2.85 -3.86
N VAL A 130 0.43 -2.75 -2.72
CA VAL A 130 -0.41 -3.81 -2.16
C VAL A 130 -1.57 -4.19 -3.10
N GLY A 131 -2.15 -3.24 -3.83
CA GLY A 131 -3.16 -3.49 -4.84
C GLY A 131 -2.65 -4.40 -5.96
N GLU A 132 -1.43 -4.15 -6.44
CA GLU A 132 -0.80 -5.00 -7.45
C GLU A 132 -0.43 -6.39 -6.91
N VAL A 133 0.03 -6.47 -5.65
CA VAL A 133 0.28 -7.74 -4.96
C VAL A 133 -1.02 -8.55 -4.82
N ALA A 134 -2.13 -7.91 -4.47
CA ALA A 134 -3.43 -8.55 -4.36
C ALA A 134 -3.92 -9.09 -5.71
N ARG A 135 -3.69 -8.34 -6.81
CA ARG A 135 -3.98 -8.83 -8.16
C ARG A 135 -3.17 -10.08 -8.49
N GLY A 136 -1.88 -10.09 -8.14
CA GLY A 136 -1.01 -11.27 -8.29
C GLY A 136 -1.47 -12.46 -7.44
N ALA A 137 -2.10 -12.22 -6.29
CA ALA A 137 -2.72 -13.24 -5.45
C ALA A 137 -4.11 -13.68 -5.95
N GLY A 138 -4.56 -13.19 -7.11
CA GLY A 138 -5.82 -13.57 -7.74
C GLY A 138 -7.06 -12.84 -7.20
N TRP A 139 -6.89 -11.66 -6.60
CA TRP A 139 -7.96 -10.78 -6.15
C TRP A 139 -8.18 -9.62 -7.12
N GLN A 140 -9.42 -9.20 -7.29
CA GLN A 140 -9.77 -7.97 -7.99
C GLN A 140 -9.60 -6.79 -7.01
N ALA A 141 -8.47 -6.08 -7.11
CA ALA A 141 -8.19 -4.93 -6.25
C ALA A 141 -8.73 -3.63 -6.86
N GLU A 142 -9.49 -2.90 -6.06
CA GLU A 142 -9.99 -1.54 -6.36
C GLU A 142 -9.39 -0.56 -5.35
N MET A 143 -8.84 0.58 -5.81
CA MET A 143 -8.15 1.56 -4.97
C MET A 143 -8.86 2.91 -5.00
N LEU A 144 -9.33 3.39 -3.84
CA LEU A 144 -9.94 4.72 -3.72
C LEU A 144 -8.89 5.85 -3.65
N GLY A 145 -7.69 5.55 -3.16
CA GLY A 145 -6.60 6.53 -3.10
C GLY A 145 -6.38 7.14 -1.71
N ALA A 146 -5.57 8.21 -1.71
CA ALA A 146 -5.20 8.97 -0.53
C ALA A 146 -6.38 9.78 0.02
N ASN A 147 -6.32 10.08 1.32
CA ASN A 147 -7.23 11.02 1.98
C ASN A 147 -8.72 10.79 1.67
N THR A 148 -9.15 9.54 1.68
CA THR A 148 -10.55 9.19 1.37
C THR A 148 -11.42 9.38 2.62
N PRO A 149 -12.45 10.24 2.57
CA PRO A 149 -13.38 10.41 3.68
C PRO A 149 -14.08 9.10 4.03
N ARG A 150 -14.27 8.85 5.33
CA ARG A 150 -14.91 7.63 5.83
C ARG A 150 -16.27 7.36 5.17
N ASP A 151 -17.12 8.38 5.05
CA ASP A 151 -18.45 8.23 4.44
C ASP A 151 -18.38 7.80 2.97
N ALA A 152 -17.34 8.23 2.23
CA ALA A 152 -17.11 7.78 0.86
C ALA A 152 -16.72 6.30 0.83
N VAL A 153 -15.85 5.84 1.75
CA VAL A 153 -15.50 4.43 1.90
C VAL A 153 -16.74 3.58 2.19
N LEU A 154 -17.55 3.99 3.18
CA LEU A 154 -18.78 3.30 3.55
C LEU A 154 -19.80 3.25 2.41
N GLY A 155 -19.99 4.38 1.71
CA GLY A 155 -20.88 4.46 0.55
C GLY A 155 -20.45 3.53 -0.58
N TYR A 156 -19.14 3.42 -0.82
CA TYR A 156 -18.58 2.53 -1.83
C TYR A 156 -18.78 1.05 -1.44
N ILE A 157 -18.53 0.70 -0.17
CA ILE A 157 -18.77 -0.66 0.36
C ILE A 157 -20.24 -1.07 0.20
N ALA A 158 -21.18 -0.17 0.52
CA ALA A 158 -22.61 -0.44 0.39
C ALA A 158 -23.03 -0.72 -1.07
N GLN A 159 -22.41 -0.03 -2.03
CA GLN A 159 -22.70 -0.17 -3.46
C GLN A 159 -22.04 -1.40 -4.09
N ARG A 160 -20.76 -1.64 -3.76
CA ARG A 160 -19.92 -2.61 -4.46
C ARG A 160 -19.81 -3.95 -3.75
N ARG A 161 -20.11 -3.98 -2.44
CA ARG A 161 -20.06 -5.19 -1.60
C ARG A 161 -18.77 -5.99 -1.81
N PRO A 162 -17.59 -5.43 -1.50
CA PRO A 162 -16.34 -6.16 -1.62
C PRO A 162 -16.29 -7.32 -0.62
N ASP A 163 -15.48 -8.33 -0.90
CA ASP A 163 -15.26 -9.47 0.01
C ASP A 163 -14.33 -9.07 1.17
N ALA A 164 -13.40 -8.14 0.89
CA ALA A 164 -12.51 -7.58 1.88
C ALA A 164 -12.27 -6.08 1.65
N VAL A 165 -11.95 -5.37 2.73
CA VAL A 165 -11.54 -3.96 2.72
C VAL A 165 -10.19 -3.83 3.41
N GLY A 166 -9.22 -3.22 2.75
CA GLY A 166 -7.92 -2.88 3.30
C GLY A 166 -7.80 -1.37 3.55
N LEU A 167 -7.51 -0.99 4.78
CA LEU A 167 -7.30 0.40 5.18
C LEU A 167 -5.80 0.66 5.42
N SER A 168 -5.26 1.65 4.73
CA SER A 168 -3.87 2.09 4.90
C SER A 168 -3.77 3.15 5.98
N CYS A 169 -2.88 2.92 6.95
CA CYS A 169 -2.56 3.81 8.05
C CYS A 169 -1.05 3.85 8.26
N ALA A 170 -0.41 4.97 7.91
CA ALA A 170 1.05 5.13 8.05
C ALA A 170 1.44 5.85 9.34
N LEU A 171 0.57 6.71 9.86
CA LEU A 171 0.84 7.57 11.02
C LEU A 171 0.06 7.13 12.25
N THR A 172 0.72 7.14 13.42
CA THR A 172 0.09 6.80 14.71
C THR A 172 -1.12 7.69 15.05
N GLY A 173 -1.10 8.95 14.61
CA GLY A 173 -2.21 9.88 14.80
C GLY A 173 -3.51 9.44 14.10
N HIS A 174 -3.44 8.56 13.10
CA HIS A 174 -4.60 8.05 12.38
C HIS A 174 -5.20 6.76 12.95
N LEU A 175 -4.58 6.14 13.98
CA LEU A 175 -5.07 4.88 14.57
C LEU A 175 -6.48 4.99 15.14
N VAL A 176 -6.82 6.11 15.78
CA VAL A 176 -8.18 6.33 16.32
C VAL A 176 -9.21 6.38 15.18
N GLU A 177 -8.89 7.07 14.09
CA GLU A 177 -9.77 7.14 12.91
C GLU A 177 -9.87 5.78 12.22
N CYS A 178 -8.78 5.02 12.19
CA CYS A 178 -8.75 3.65 11.71
C CYS A 178 -9.76 2.78 12.47
N GLY A 179 -9.68 2.76 13.81
CA GLY A 179 -10.59 1.99 14.65
C GLY A 179 -12.06 2.39 14.48
N LYS A 180 -12.36 3.69 14.36
CA LYS A 180 -13.72 4.18 14.07
C LYS A 180 -14.22 3.69 12.72
N THR A 181 -13.37 3.76 11.70
CA THR A 181 -13.73 3.32 10.34
C THR A 181 -14.00 1.81 10.32
N VAL A 182 -13.15 1.00 10.97
CA VAL A 182 -13.35 -0.44 11.12
C VAL A 182 -14.68 -0.75 11.82
N ALA A 183 -14.99 -0.07 12.94
CA ALA A 183 -16.24 -0.29 13.67
C ALA A 183 -17.48 0.02 12.82
N GLU A 184 -17.44 1.08 12.02
CA GLU A 184 -18.56 1.43 11.13
C GLU A 184 -18.69 0.45 9.95
N ILE A 185 -17.59 -0.02 9.36
CA ILE A 185 -17.62 -1.06 8.33
C ILE A 185 -18.26 -2.33 8.87
N ARG A 186 -17.86 -2.78 10.08
CA ARG A 186 -18.45 -3.98 10.72
C ARG A 186 -19.95 -3.83 10.97
N ARG A 187 -20.42 -2.64 11.34
CA ARG A 187 -21.84 -2.36 11.52
C ARG A 187 -22.61 -2.36 10.20
N LEU A 188 -22.03 -1.80 9.14
CA LEU A 188 -22.64 -1.69 7.83
C LEU A 188 -22.66 -3.00 7.06
N ALA A 189 -21.56 -3.74 7.12
CA ALA A 189 -21.28 -4.92 6.31
C ALA A 189 -20.57 -6.01 7.15
N PRO A 190 -21.26 -6.69 8.08
CA PRO A 190 -20.65 -7.61 9.05
C PRO A 190 -19.97 -8.82 8.41
N GLY A 191 -20.29 -9.14 7.14
CA GLY A 191 -19.65 -10.24 6.39
C GLY A 191 -18.35 -9.86 5.68
N VAL A 192 -18.02 -8.55 5.58
CA VAL A 192 -16.82 -8.07 4.91
C VAL A 192 -15.62 -8.22 5.83
N LYS A 193 -14.52 -8.77 5.32
CA LYS A 193 -13.24 -8.82 6.06
C LYS A 193 -12.57 -7.47 6.06
N VAL A 194 -12.20 -6.98 7.24
CA VAL A 194 -11.51 -5.69 7.39
C VAL A 194 -10.05 -5.92 7.73
N LEU A 195 -9.18 -5.50 6.83
CA LEU A 195 -7.73 -5.61 6.91
C LEU A 195 -7.14 -4.22 7.15
N VAL A 196 -6.08 -4.13 7.92
CA VAL A 196 -5.35 -2.88 8.11
C VAL A 196 -3.87 -3.10 7.82
N GLY A 197 -3.21 -2.07 7.31
CA GLY A 197 -1.77 -2.13 7.03
C GLY A 197 -1.16 -0.74 6.96
N GLY A 198 0.16 -0.71 6.81
CA GLY A 198 0.95 0.50 6.74
C GLY A 198 2.09 0.54 7.76
N SER A 199 2.94 1.56 7.67
CA SER A 199 4.18 1.63 8.45
C SER A 199 3.95 1.67 9.97
N VAL A 200 2.79 2.13 10.44
CA VAL A 200 2.46 2.15 11.86
C VAL A 200 2.39 0.74 12.47
N PHE A 201 2.06 -0.28 11.66
CA PHE A 201 1.95 -1.68 12.11
C PHE A 201 3.29 -2.44 12.05
N ARG A 202 4.37 -1.80 11.58
CA ARG A 202 5.74 -2.34 11.63
C ARG A 202 6.42 -2.11 12.99
N ARG A 203 5.83 -1.29 13.84
CA ARG A 203 6.39 -0.95 15.16
C ARG A 203 5.94 -1.96 16.21
N ASP A 204 6.78 -2.20 17.20
CA ASP A 204 6.44 -3.03 18.34
C ASP A 204 5.24 -2.45 19.11
N GLY A 205 4.33 -3.32 19.50
CA GLY A 205 3.12 -2.98 20.24
C GLY A 205 1.85 -3.55 19.61
N ASP A 206 0.80 -3.72 20.40
CA ASP A 206 -0.52 -4.21 19.93
C ASP A 206 -1.32 -3.09 19.24
N THR A 207 -0.75 -2.51 18.20
CA THR A 207 -1.47 -1.52 17.37
C THR A 207 -2.64 -2.16 16.62
N CYS A 208 -2.58 -3.46 16.37
CA CYS A 208 -3.64 -4.20 15.71
C CYS A 208 -4.90 -4.28 16.59
N GLY A 209 -4.77 -4.66 17.85
CA GLY A 209 -5.88 -4.73 18.79
C GLY A 209 -6.62 -3.42 18.95
N LEU A 210 -5.93 -2.28 18.82
CA LEU A 210 -6.53 -0.95 18.88
C LEU A 210 -7.49 -0.65 17.72
N THR A 211 -7.35 -1.32 16.58
CA THR A 211 -8.19 -1.06 15.39
C THR A 211 -9.45 -1.92 15.35
N GLY A 212 -9.43 -3.11 15.96
CA GLY A 212 -10.51 -4.08 15.88
C GLY A 212 -10.65 -4.72 14.49
N ALA A 213 -9.65 -4.67 13.63
CA ALA A 213 -9.63 -5.29 12.31
C ALA A 213 -9.54 -6.83 12.40
N ASP A 214 -9.90 -7.53 11.32
CA ASP A 214 -9.81 -9.00 11.24
C ASP A 214 -8.35 -9.45 11.10
N ALA A 215 -7.51 -8.65 10.44
CA ALA A 215 -6.07 -8.90 10.32
C ALA A 215 -5.30 -7.59 10.10
N CYS A 216 -4.05 -7.60 10.53
CA CYS A 216 -3.13 -6.46 10.39
C CYS A 216 -1.85 -6.93 9.71
N PHE A 217 -1.31 -6.09 8.82
CA PHE A 217 -0.14 -6.44 8.05
C PHE A 217 0.94 -5.36 8.15
N SER A 218 2.12 -5.77 8.54
CA SER A 218 3.32 -4.94 8.55
C SER A 218 4.01 -4.88 7.18
N ASP A 219 3.74 -5.84 6.31
CA ASP A 219 4.38 -5.98 5.01
C ASP A 219 3.50 -6.69 3.96
N ALA A 220 3.92 -6.58 2.70
CA ALA A 220 3.18 -7.11 1.56
C ALA A 220 3.19 -8.64 1.44
N VAL A 221 4.19 -9.32 2.01
CA VAL A 221 4.29 -10.79 1.97
C VAL A 221 3.27 -11.40 2.90
N ALA A 222 3.18 -10.91 4.14
CA ALA A 222 2.17 -11.35 5.10
C ALA A 222 0.74 -11.15 4.56
N LEU A 223 0.49 -10.02 3.88
CA LEU A 223 -0.79 -9.77 3.23
C LEU A 223 -1.04 -10.75 2.07
N ARG A 224 -0.07 -10.97 1.17
CA ARG A 224 -0.19 -11.92 0.07
C ARG A 224 -0.58 -13.31 0.60
N ASP A 225 0.12 -13.78 1.62
CA ASP A 225 -0.09 -15.10 2.19
C ASP A 225 -1.49 -15.22 2.80
N TRP A 226 -1.96 -14.17 3.47
CA TRP A 226 -3.33 -14.10 3.97
C TRP A 226 -4.36 -14.13 2.81
N LEU A 227 -4.15 -13.34 1.76
CA LEU A 227 -5.04 -13.27 0.61
C LEU A 227 -5.15 -14.62 -0.11
N VAL A 228 -4.03 -15.35 -0.24
CA VAL A 228 -4.01 -16.70 -0.83
C VAL A 228 -4.78 -17.67 0.06
N ALA A 229 -4.56 -17.64 1.38
CA ALA A 229 -5.19 -18.56 2.34
C ALA A 229 -6.69 -18.28 2.54
N ASN A 230 -7.13 -17.03 2.38
CA ASN A 230 -8.51 -16.59 2.62
C ASN A 230 -9.28 -16.28 1.32
N ARG A 231 -8.80 -16.78 0.19
CA ARG A 231 -9.52 -16.64 -1.07
C ARG A 231 -10.83 -17.41 -1.00
N PRO A 232 -11.99 -16.75 -1.15
CA PRO A 232 -13.26 -17.47 -1.22
C PRO A 232 -13.20 -18.51 -2.33
N ALA A 233 -13.81 -19.69 -2.09
CA ALA A 233 -14.02 -20.65 -3.15
C ALA A 233 -14.82 -19.97 -4.27
N PRO A 234 -14.51 -20.23 -5.56
CA PRO A 234 -15.35 -19.71 -6.62
C PRO A 234 -16.77 -20.23 -6.40
N ASP A 235 -17.70 -19.31 -6.16
CA ASP A 235 -19.11 -19.67 -6.05
C ASP A 235 -19.51 -20.38 -7.34
N GLY A 236 -19.98 -21.61 -7.21
CA GLY A 236 -20.56 -22.30 -8.34
C GLY A 236 -21.72 -21.46 -8.87
N CYS A 237 -21.57 -20.92 -10.08
CA CYS A 237 -22.58 -20.27 -10.90
C CYS A 237 -23.82 -19.76 -10.14
N GLY A 238 -23.70 -18.72 -9.36
CA GLY A 238 -24.81 -17.91 -8.89
C GLY A 238 -24.83 -16.61 -9.70
N GLU A 239 -26.02 -16.22 -10.16
CA GLU A 239 -26.35 -15.19 -11.14
C GLU A 239 -25.47 -13.92 -11.14
N PRO A 240 -25.21 -13.31 -12.32
CA PRO A 240 -24.44 -12.09 -12.44
C PRO A 240 -25.23 -10.93 -11.83
N CYS A 241 -24.92 -10.57 -10.58
CA CYS A 241 -25.45 -9.39 -9.93
C CYS A 241 -24.54 -8.19 -10.24
N ALA A 242 -24.74 -7.57 -11.40
CA ALA A 242 -24.36 -6.18 -11.62
C ALA A 242 -25.32 -5.58 -12.64
N PRO A 243 -26.04 -4.50 -12.33
CA PRO A 243 -26.66 -3.69 -13.36
C PRO A 243 -25.53 -3.07 -14.20
N GLY A 244 -25.57 -3.38 -15.51
CA GLY A 244 -24.61 -2.82 -16.46
C GLY A 244 -24.63 -1.29 -16.48
N PRO A 245 -23.64 -0.66 -17.16
CA PRO A 245 -23.45 0.81 -17.18
C PRO A 245 -24.63 1.63 -17.71
N GLU A 246 -25.65 1.01 -18.26
CA GLU A 246 -26.88 1.68 -18.71
C GLU A 246 -27.78 2.18 -17.58
N ALA A 247 -27.75 1.57 -16.40
CA ALA A 247 -28.56 2.03 -15.26
C ALA A 247 -28.10 3.36 -14.66
N LEU A 248 -26.84 3.73 -14.85
CA LEU A 248 -26.29 5.00 -14.38
C LEU A 248 -26.66 6.21 -15.27
N ARG A 249 -26.96 6.00 -16.57
CA ARG A 249 -27.34 7.10 -17.48
C ARG A 249 -28.73 7.64 -17.25
N LYS A 250 -29.64 6.88 -16.64
CA LYS A 250 -31.04 7.31 -16.41
C LYS A 250 -31.22 8.20 -15.17
N LYS A 251 -30.27 8.29 -14.23
CA LYS A 251 -30.37 9.14 -13.04
C LYS A 251 -29.78 10.54 -13.18
N VAL A 252 -28.99 10.82 -14.22
CA VAL A 252 -28.37 12.14 -14.42
C VAL A 252 -29.16 13.03 -15.39
N GLY A 253 -30.17 12.48 -16.06
CA GLY A 253 -30.94 13.17 -17.12
C GLY A 253 -32.20 13.91 -16.69
N GLY A 254 -32.54 14.00 -15.42
CA GLY A 254 -33.83 14.52 -14.98
C GLY A 254 -33.77 15.76 -14.07
N SER A 255 -33.27 16.88 -14.52
CA SER A 255 -33.64 18.20 -13.93
C SER A 255 -33.19 19.35 -14.84
N ARG A 256 -33.85 19.52 -15.99
CA ARG A 256 -33.94 20.84 -16.59
C ARG A 256 -35.30 21.43 -16.19
N ARG A 257 -35.32 22.26 -15.16
CA ARG A 257 -36.43 23.18 -14.93
C ARG A 257 -36.27 24.37 -15.85
N THR A 258 -37.15 24.44 -16.83
CA THR A 258 -37.52 25.65 -17.56
C THR A 258 -37.97 26.72 -16.56
N ARG A 259 -37.34 27.88 -16.60
CA ARG A 259 -37.96 29.14 -16.13
C ARG A 259 -38.26 29.98 -17.37
N ALA A 260 -39.54 30.30 -17.49
CA ALA A 260 -40.05 31.39 -18.29
C ALA A 260 -39.70 32.73 -17.64
#